data_51c3f8904e5591ceda340a9b50eab2e2
#
_entry.id   51c3f8904e5591ceda340a9b50eab2e2
#
_cell.length_a   1.000
_cell.length_b   1.000
_cell.length_c   1.000
_cell.angle_alpha   90.00
_cell.angle_beta   90.00
_cell.angle_gamma   90.00
#
_symmetry.space_group_name_H-M   'P 1'
#
loop_
_entity.id
_entity.type
_entity.pdbx_description
1 polymer ?
#
loop_
_entity_poly.entity_id
_entity_poly.type
_entity_poly.pdbx_seq_one_letter_code
_entity_poly.pdbx_strand_id
1 'polypeptide(L)' 'MARDLFSRYIWLIDTIRRYGSLTRDEINRLWMKSPYSNGEPLPRRTFYTYRNAIEELFKINIECNPSTFEYYIEQS' A
#
# COMPACT_ATOMS: atom_id res chain seq x y z
N MET A 1 12.68 1.06 12.72
CA MET A 1 13.95 0.57 12.19
C MET A 1 13.90 0.59 10.67
N ALA A 2 15.02 0.92 10.06
CA ALA A 2 15.06 1.06 8.60
C ALA A 2 14.70 -0.22 7.87
N ARG A 3 15.08 -1.37 8.40
CA ARG A 3 14.80 -2.65 7.74
C ARG A 3 13.32 -2.98 7.70
N ASP A 4 12.53 -2.37 8.57
CA ASP A 4 11.09 -2.61 8.58
C ASP A 4 10.40 -1.95 7.40
N LEU A 5 11.03 -0.98 6.80
CA LEU A 5 10.46 -0.25 5.69
C LEU A 5 10.22 -1.16 4.49
N PHE A 6 11.21 -2.00 4.21
CA PHE A 6 11.10 -2.95 3.10
C PHE A 6 9.92 -3.91 3.33
N SER A 7 9.77 -4.38 4.57
CA SER A 7 8.65 -5.26 4.92
C SER A 7 7.31 -4.57 4.74
N ARG A 8 7.25 -3.27 5.02
CA ARG A 8 6.03 -2.51 4.83
C ARG A 8 5.65 -2.39 3.36
N TYR A 9 6.65 -2.23 2.50
CA TYR A 9 6.41 -2.19 1.05
C TYR A 9 5.83 -3.53 0.59
N ILE A 10 6.44 -4.62 1.03
CA ILE A 10 5.97 -5.96 0.67
C ILE A 10 4.54 -6.17 1.17
N TRP A 11 4.26 -5.72 2.39
CA TRP A 11 2.92 -5.84 2.94
C TRP A 11 1.90 -5.14 2.06
N LEU A 12 2.22 -3.93 1.62
CA LEU A 12 1.30 -3.14 0.81
C LEU A 12 1.03 -3.81 -0.54
N ILE A 13 2.09 -4.26 -1.19
CA ILE A 13 1.97 -4.97 -2.46
C ILE A 13 1.10 -6.22 -2.31
N ASP A 14 1.43 -7.02 -1.33
CA ASP A 14 0.75 -8.29 -1.12
C ASP A 14 -0.71 -8.09 -0.78
N THR A 15 -1.00 -7.08 0.03
CA THR A 15 -2.37 -6.79 0.44
C THR A 15 -3.22 -6.39 -0.75
N ILE A 16 -2.72 -5.48 -1.58
CA ILE A 16 -3.48 -5.05 -2.75
C ILE A 16 -3.69 -6.20 -3.72
N ARG A 17 -2.65 -7.03 -3.92
CA ARG A 17 -2.77 -8.17 -4.83
C ARG A 17 -3.78 -9.18 -4.33
N ARG A 18 -3.82 -9.39 -3.02
CA ARG A 18 -4.72 -10.36 -2.42
C ARG A 18 -6.18 -10.01 -2.67
N TYR A 19 -6.51 -8.73 -2.56
CA TYR A 19 -7.88 -8.27 -2.71
C TYR A 19 -8.22 -7.79 -4.12
N GLY A 20 -7.20 -7.59 -4.94
CA GLY A 20 -7.40 -7.10 -6.31
C GLY A 20 -7.40 -5.60 -6.39
N SER A 21 -8.27 -4.95 -5.65
CA SER A 21 -8.32 -3.50 -5.57
C SER A 21 -8.88 -3.10 -4.21
N LEU A 22 -8.40 -1.98 -3.70
CA LEU A 22 -8.81 -1.49 -2.38
C LEU A 22 -8.80 0.03 -2.39
N THR A 23 -9.78 0.63 -1.72
CA THR A 23 -9.75 2.05 -1.47
C THR A 23 -8.70 2.35 -0.41
N ARG A 24 -8.32 3.62 -0.30
CA ARG A 24 -7.34 3.99 0.71
C ARG A 24 -7.87 3.71 2.12
N ASP A 25 -9.17 3.91 2.33
CA ASP A 25 -9.78 3.62 3.63
C ASP A 25 -9.68 2.14 3.97
N GLU A 26 -9.90 1.28 2.99
CA GLU A 26 -9.81 -0.16 3.19
C GLU A 26 -8.37 -0.57 3.47
N ILE A 27 -7.43 0.01 2.73
CA ILE A 27 -6.01 -0.25 2.98
C ILE A 27 -5.64 0.18 4.40
N ASN A 28 -6.16 1.33 4.82
CA ASN A 28 -5.89 1.84 6.15
C ASN A 28 -6.42 0.92 7.25
N ARG A 29 -7.62 0.39 7.07
CA ARG A 29 -8.18 -0.54 8.06
C ARG A 29 -7.33 -1.78 8.19
N LEU A 30 -6.90 -2.33 7.05
CA LEU A 30 -6.05 -3.52 7.07
C LEU A 30 -4.69 -3.19 7.67
N TRP A 31 -4.18 -2.00 7.37
CA TRP A 31 -2.91 -1.54 7.93
C TRP A 31 -2.96 -1.50 9.44
N MET A 32 -4.04 -0.97 10.01
CA MET A 32 -4.16 -0.84 11.45
C MET A 32 -4.20 -2.19 12.15
N LYS A 33 -4.57 -3.24 11.44
CA LYS A 33 -4.55 -4.60 11.99
C LYS A 33 -3.21 -5.29 11.78
N SER A 34 -2.33 -4.69 11.02
CA SER A 34 -1.04 -5.30 10.73
C SER A 34 -0.08 -5.05 11.89
N PRO A 35 0.97 -5.88 12.00
CA PRO A 35 1.96 -5.68 13.04
C PRO A 35 2.83 -4.46 12.84
N TYR A 36 2.75 -3.82 11.67
CA TYR A 36 3.60 -2.68 11.36
C TYR A 36 3.01 -1.36 11.83
N SER A 37 1.74 -1.34 12.15
CA SER A 37 1.03 -0.09 12.41
C SER A 37 1.06 0.35 13.86
N ASN A 38 1.25 -0.57 14.78
CA ASN A 38 1.08 -0.31 16.21
C ASN A 38 -0.30 0.25 16.53
N GLY A 39 -1.29 -0.13 15.71
CA GLY A 39 -2.65 0.33 15.90
C GLY A 39 -2.93 1.71 15.37
N GLU A 40 -1.96 2.35 14.73
CA GLU A 40 -2.12 3.70 14.22
C GLU A 40 -2.43 3.70 12.73
N PRO A 41 -3.19 4.69 12.26
CA PRO A 41 -3.53 4.76 10.85
C PRO A 41 -2.31 5.08 9.99
N LEU A 42 -2.40 4.70 8.72
CA LEU A 42 -1.37 5.01 7.74
C LEU A 42 -1.65 6.40 7.17
N PRO A 43 -0.80 7.40 7.44
CA PRO A 43 -1.06 8.73 6.91
C PRO A 43 -1.05 8.75 5.39
N ARG A 44 -1.84 9.65 4.83
CA ARG A 44 -1.94 9.80 3.39
C ARG A 44 -0.57 10.04 2.75
N ARG A 45 0.20 10.93 3.34
CA ARG A 45 1.54 11.26 2.83
C ARG A 45 2.43 10.02 2.83
N THR A 46 2.36 9.26 3.92
CA THR A 46 3.18 8.06 4.04
C THR A 46 2.77 7.02 3.00
N PHE A 47 1.47 6.89 2.76
CA PHE A 47 0.98 5.98 1.74
C PHE A 47 1.55 6.33 0.36
N TYR A 48 1.53 7.61 0.01
CA TYR A 48 2.07 8.04 -1.28
C TYR A 48 3.58 7.85 -1.35
N THR A 49 4.27 8.08 -0.24
CA THR A 49 5.71 7.85 -0.19
C THR A 49 6.04 6.39 -0.43
N TYR A 50 5.29 5.49 0.21
CA TYR A 50 5.48 4.05 0.01
C TYR A 50 5.16 3.65 -1.42
N ARG A 51 4.09 4.20 -1.97
CA ARG A 51 3.70 3.91 -3.34
C ARG A 51 4.80 4.28 -4.32
N ASN A 52 5.38 5.47 -4.15
CA ASN A 52 6.45 5.93 -5.02
C ASN A 52 7.70 5.06 -4.87
N ALA A 53 8.03 4.69 -3.64
CA ALA A 53 9.19 3.84 -3.38
C ALA A 53 9.01 2.46 -4.00
N ILE A 54 7.80 1.92 -3.91
CA ILE A 54 7.50 0.61 -4.49
C ILE A 54 7.69 0.66 -6.01
N GLU A 55 7.22 1.73 -6.64
CA GLU A 55 7.39 1.86 -8.07
C GLU A 55 8.86 1.91 -8.44
N GLU A 56 9.64 2.65 -7.68
CA GLU A 56 11.05 2.84 -7.98
C GLU A 56 11.88 1.58 -7.69
N LEU A 57 11.61 0.93 -6.58
CA LEU A 57 12.41 -0.21 -6.14
C LEU A 57 12.00 -1.52 -6.80
N PHE A 58 10.72 -1.71 -7.00
CA PHE A 58 10.18 -2.98 -7.49
C PHE A 58 9.65 -2.89 -8.92
N LYS A 59 9.56 -1.69 -9.47
CA LYS A 59 8.99 -1.47 -10.80
C LYS A 59 7.54 -1.93 -10.87
N ILE A 60 6.83 -1.77 -9.76
CA ILE A 60 5.42 -2.11 -9.64
C ILE A 60 4.62 -0.83 -9.55
N ASN A 61 3.67 -0.66 -10.45
CA ASN A 61 2.81 0.52 -10.45
C ASN A 61 1.54 0.25 -9.69
N ILE A 62 1.31 1.05 -8.65
CA ILE A 62 0.06 1.03 -7.91
C ILE A 62 -0.78 2.16 -8.46
N GLU A 63 -1.81 1.81 -9.24
CA GLU A 63 -2.66 2.78 -9.90
C GLU A 63 -3.92 3.04 -9.12
N CYS A 64 -4.57 4.15 -9.39
CA CYS A 64 -5.82 4.51 -8.74
C CYS A 64 -6.90 4.65 -9.80
N ASN A 65 -8.00 3.95 -9.62
CA ASN A 65 -9.15 4.06 -10.52
C ASN A 65 -9.87 5.37 -10.19
N PRO A 66 -9.97 6.32 -11.13
CA PRO A 66 -10.57 7.62 -10.83
C PRO A 66 -12.08 7.56 -10.58
N SER A 67 -12.73 6.48 -10.99
CA SER A 67 -14.16 6.32 -10.78
C SER A 67 -14.50 5.78 -9.40
N THR A 68 -13.73 4.79 -8.95
CA THR A 68 -14.01 4.11 -7.69
C THR A 68 -13.05 4.51 -6.58
N PHE A 69 -11.94 5.17 -6.93
CA PHE A 69 -10.87 5.54 -6.01
C PHE A 69 -10.22 4.33 -5.37
N GLU A 70 -10.28 3.20 -6.05
CA GLU A 70 -9.61 1.99 -5.59
C GLU A 70 -8.22 1.90 -6.19
N TYR A 71 -7.28 1.46 -5.36
CA TYR A 71 -5.92 1.25 -5.80
C TYR A 71 -5.75 -0.20 -6.21
N TYR A 72 -5.01 -0.41 -7.28
CA TYR A 72 -4.76 -1.75 -7.81
C TYR A 72 -3.36 -1.78 -8.41
N ILE A 73 -2.82 -2.98 -8.56
CA ILE A 73 -1.51 -3.15 -9.15
C ILE A 73 -1.70 -3.53 -10.61
N GLU A 74 -1.13 -2.71 -11.48
CA GLU A 74 -1.23 -2.96 -12.90
C GLU A 74 -0.33 -4.10 -13.30
N GLN A 75 -0.90 -5.05 -14.04
CA GLN A 75 -0.16 -6.18 -14.58
C GLN A 75 0.28 -5.84 -15.99
N SER A 76 1.56 -5.98 -16.27
CA SER A 76 2.06 -5.74 -17.62
C SER A 76 2.23 -7.04 -18.38
#